data_d5df4e38696863e9d81ad3c809a36d9f
#
_entry.id   d5df4e38696863e9d81ad3c809a36d9f
#
_cell.length_a   1.000
_cell.length_b   1.000
_cell.length_c   1.000
_cell.angle_alpha   90.00
_cell.angle_beta   90.00
_cell.angle_gamma   90.00
#
_symmetry.space_group_name_H-M   'P 1'
#
loop_
_entity.id
_entity.type
_entity.pdbx_description
1 polymer ?
#
loop_
_entity_poly.entity_id
_entity_poly.type
_entity_poly.pdbx_seq_one_letter_code
_entity_poly.pdbx_strand_id
1 'polypeptide(L)'
;STYVEACGIAPSAVVGSLGARAGLFEVGHVRVQPTGKVSVYTGSHSHGQGHETTFAQVVADKLGISMDDVEIVHGDSESVAYGMGTYGSRSIAVGGSAIVKSIDKIVEKGKKIAAHRLEASADDIEFAGGKFTVKGTDKSMGFGDVALTAYVPHVYPKDLEPGLDFSSFYDPANFTFPFGCHIAIVEVDKETGKVVLKRFIAVDDVGNVINPMIVEGQIHGGVVQGIGQALFEGA
;
A
#
# COMPACT_ATOMS: atom_id res chain seq x y z
N SER A 1 -16.18 9.03 23.73
CA SER A 1 -14.83 8.53 23.87
C SER A 1 -13.96 9.02 22.73
N THR A 2 -12.71 9.35 23.00
CA THR A 2 -11.69 9.70 21.99
C THR A 2 -10.56 8.71 22.07
N TYR A 3 -9.84 8.50 20.97
CA TYR A 3 -8.68 7.62 20.92
C TYR A 3 -7.60 8.18 20.02
N VAL A 4 -6.37 7.74 20.25
CA VAL A 4 -5.23 7.81 19.33
C VAL A 4 -4.61 6.43 19.31
N GLU A 5 -4.42 5.86 18.13
CA GLU A 5 -3.83 4.54 17.97
C GLU A 5 -2.39 4.63 17.48
N ALA A 6 -1.49 3.83 18.04
CA ALA A 6 -0.17 3.62 17.47
C ALA A 6 -0.25 2.57 16.36
N CYS A 7 -0.30 3.03 15.12
CA CYS A 7 -0.37 2.20 13.91
C CYS A 7 1.00 2.07 13.23
N GLY A 8 1.04 1.27 12.16
CA GLY A 8 2.29 1.07 11.42
C GLY A 8 3.33 0.35 12.25
N ILE A 9 2.92 -0.66 13.03
CA ILE A 9 3.83 -1.40 13.94
C ILE A 9 4.92 -2.07 13.14
N ALA A 10 6.02 -1.38 13.01
CA ALA A 10 7.21 -1.83 12.30
C ALA A 10 8.51 -1.10 12.68
N PRO A 11 8.59 0.08 13.31
CA PRO A 11 9.89 0.70 13.54
C PRO A 11 10.82 -0.26 14.26
N SER A 12 11.74 -0.90 13.53
CA SER A 12 12.61 -1.98 14.10
C SER A 12 13.48 -1.47 15.24
N ALA A 13 13.90 -0.21 15.20
CA ALA A 13 14.64 0.41 16.29
C ALA A 13 13.83 0.48 17.59
N VAL A 14 12.53 0.85 17.50
CA VAL A 14 11.66 0.96 18.68
C VAL A 14 11.33 -0.41 19.23
N VAL A 15 10.86 -1.33 18.38
CA VAL A 15 10.46 -2.68 18.85
C VAL A 15 11.67 -3.48 19.33
N GLY A 16 12.86 -3.26 18.76
CA GLY A 16 14.11 -3.84 19.24
C GLY A 16 14.47 -3.37 20.65
N SER A 17 14.25 -2.10 20.98
CA SER A 17 14.43 -1.58 22.34
C SER A 17 13.47 -2.19 23.36
N LEU A 18 12.32 -2.70 22.89
CA LEU A 18 11.32 -3.42 23.69
C LEU A 18 11.57 -4.94 23.75
N GLY A 19 12.69 -5.41 23.20
CA GLY A 19 13.11 -6.82 23.26
C GLY A 19 12.72 -7.68 22.06
N ALA A 20 12.20 -7.12 20.99
CA ALA A 20 11.99 -7.86 19.75
C ALA A 20 13.32 -8.33 19.15
N ARG A 21 13.36 -9.59 18.69
CA ARG A 21 14.56 -10.23 18.10
C ARG A 21 14.48 -10.38 16.58
N ALA A 22 13.47 -9.78 15.95
CA ALA A 22 13.27 -9.76 14.50
C ALA A 22 12.98 -8.35 14.05
N GLY A 23 13.41 -7.97 12.85
CA GLY A 23 12.98 -6.75 12.19
C GLY A 23 11.51 -6.88 11.76
N LEU A 24 10.75 -5.81 11.93
CA LEU A 24 9.34 -5.77 11.55
C LEU A 24 9.11 -5.03 10.22
N PHE A 25 10.16 -4.84 9.43
CA PHE A 25 10.06 -4.27 8.09
C PHE A 25 9.18 -5.12 7.16
N GLU A 26 8.79 -4.57 6.03
CA GLU A 26 8.01 -5.29 5.02
C GLU A 26 8.69 -5.19 3.66
N VAL A 27 8.38 -6.14 2.77
CA VAL A 27 8.84 -6.13 1.38
C VAL A 27 7.70 -5.78 0.43
N GLY A 28 8.03 -5.01 -0.60
CA GLY A 28 7.22 -4.85 -1.80
C GLY A 28 8.06 -5.21 -3.00
N HIS A 29 7.74 -6.30 -3.67
CA HIS A 29 8.36 -6.69 -4.94
C HIS A 29 7.39 -6.39 -6.06
N VAL A 30 7.81 -5.60 -7.05
CA VAL A 30 6.98 -5.18 -8.18
C VAL A 30 7.67 -5.61 -9.46
N ARG A 31 6.97 -6.42 -10.25
CA ARG A 31 7.42 -6.90 -11.56
C ARG A 31 6.48 -6.36 -12.63
N VAL A 32 7.05 -5.65 -13.61
CA VAL A 32 6.33 -5.23 -14.82
C VAL A 32 6.68 -6.20 -15.95
N GLN A 33 5.66 -6.79 -16.56
CA GLN A 33 5.81 -7.70 -17.70
C GLN A 33 5.99 -6.92 -19.01
N PRO A 34 6.52 -7.55 -20.09
CA PRO A 34 6.63 -6.90 -21.40
C PRO A 34 5.31 -6.38 -21.97
N THR A 35 4.18 -6.94 -21.51
CA THR A 35 2.82 -6.51 -21.88
C THR A 35 2.35 -5.25 -21.19
N GLY A 36 3.12 -4.74 -20.20
CA GLY A 36 2.71 -3.65 -19.32
C GLY A 36 1.90 -4.07 -18.11
N LYS A 37 1.54 -5.36 -17.97
CA LYS A 37 0.91 -5.89 -16.76
C LYS A 37 1.89 -5.93 -15.60
N VAL A 38 1.36 -5.76 -14.38
CA VAL A 38 2.15 -5.63 -13.16
C VAL A 38 1.75 -6.69 -12.16
N SER A 39 2.72 -7.48 -11.68
CA SER A 39 2.53 -8.37 -10.54
C SER A 39 3.24 -7.78 -9.31
N VAL A 40 2.55 -7.74 -8.19
CA VAL A 40 3.05 -7.22 -6.92
C VAL A 40 3.04 -8.34 -5.88
N TYR A 41 4.17 -8.56 -5.25
CA TYR A 41 4.33 -9.57 -4.21
C TYR A 41 4.60 -8.86 -2.88
N THR A 42 3.81 -9.19 -1.86
CA THR A 42 3.92 -8.57 -0.53
C THR A 42 3.66 -9.58 0.58
N GLY A 43 4.35 -9.40 1.70
CA GLY A 43 4.11 -10.16 2.92
C GLY A 43 2.88 -9.72 3.69
N SER A 44 2.27 -8.58 3.33
CA SER A 44 1.05 -8.05 3.97
C SER A 44 -0.18 -8.82 3.50
N HIS A 45 -0.38 -10.03 4.05
CA HIS A 45 -1.48 -10.92 3.70
C HIS A 45 -2.85 -10.36 4.12
N SER A 46 -3.85 -10.48 3.25
CA SER A 46 -5.23 -10.08 3.52
C SER A 46 -5.98 -11.12 4.36
N HIS A 47 -6.82 -10.64 5.28
CA HIS A 47 -7.79 -11.43 6.06
C HIS A 47 -9.22 -10.94 5.80
N GLY A 48 -9.48 -10.40 4.61
CA GLY A 48 -10.75 -9.78 4.22
C GLY A 48 -10.75 -8.25 4.24
N GLN A 49 -9.59 -7.59 4.51
CA GLN A 49 -9.47 -6.13 4.54
C GLN A 49 -9.39 -5.49 3.15
N GLY A 50 -9.40 -6.25 2.07
CA GLY A 50 -9.38 -5.74 0.70
C GLY A 50 -8.01 -5.23 0.25
N HIS A 51 -6.92 -5.87 0.68
CA HIS A 51 -5.55 -5.48 0.29
C HIS A 51 -5.35 -5.59 -1.22
N GLU A 52 -5.92 -6.58 -1.88
CA GLU A 52 -5.85 -6.76 -3.32
C GLU A 52 -6.36 -5.52 -4.05
N THR A 53 -7.47 -4.98 -3.59
CA THR A 53 -8.06 -3.77 -4.17
C THR A 53 -7.23 -2.53 -3.85
N THR A 54 -6.89 -2.29 -2.58
CA THR A 54 -6.19 -1.06 -2.17
C THR A 54 -4.76 -1.00 -2.70
N PHE A 55 -4.02 -2.10 -2.70
CA PHE A 55 -2.68 -2.13 -3.27
C PHE A 55 -2.72 -1.97 -4.80
N ALA A 56 -3.69 -2.61 -5.48
CA ALA A 56 -3.87 -2.41 -6.92
C ALA A 56 -4.21 -0.95 -7.26
N GLN A 57 -5.05 -0.28 -6.45
CA GLN A 57 -5.34 1.15 -6.61
C GLN A 57 -4.08 2.01 -6.49
N VAL A 58 -3.25 1.78 -5.46
CA VAL A 58 -1.98 2.51 -5.27
C VAL A 58 -1.04 2.31 -6.45
N VAL A 59 -0.90 1.08 -6.94
CA VAL A 59 -0.03 0.75 -8.07
C VAL A 59 -0.54 1.38 -9.36
N ALA A 60 -1.84 1.24 -9.62
CA ALA A 60 -2.49 1.79 -10.81
C ALA A 60 -2.38 3.31 -10.86
N ASP A 61 -2.62 4.00 -9.75
CA ASP A 61 -2.48 5.45 -9.64
C ASP A 61 -1.04 5.91 -9.87
N LYS A 62 -0.08 5.25 -9.22
CA LYS A 62 1.35 5.58 -9.33
C LYS A 62 1.92 5.35 -10.73
N LEU A 63 1.47 4.30 -11.42
CA LEU A 63 1.97 3.94 -12.75
C LEU A 63 1.08 4.49 -13.89
N GLY A 64 -0.10 5.03 -13.59
CA GLY A 64 -1.04 5.52 -14.60
C GLY A 64 -1.58 4.42 -15.52
N ILE A 65 -1.88 3.24 -14.94
CA ILE A 65 -2.39 2.05 -15.65
C ILE A 65 -3.77 1.65 -15.10
N SER A 66 -4.46 0.71 -15.76
CA SER A 66 -5.69 0.14 -15.21
C SER A 66 -5.42 -0.75 -14.00
N MET A 67 -6.32 -0.77 -13.03
CA MET A 67 -6.30 -1.75 -11.95
C MET A 67 -6.41 -3.19 -12.45
N ASP A 68 -7.08 -3.42 -13.58
CA ASP A 68 -7.23 -4.75 -14.21
C ASP A 68 -5.89 -5.30 -14.74
N ASP A 69 -4.87 -4.44 -14.86
CA ASP A 69 -3.53 -4.82 -15.26
C ASP A 69 -2.61 -5.08 -14.06
N VAL A 70 -3.14 -5.03 -12.83
CA VAL A 70 -2.37 -5.22 -11.59
C VAL A 70 -2.84 -6.46 -10.85
N GLU A 71 -1.94 -7.40 -10.62
CA GLU A 71 -2.12 -8.60 -9.83
C GLU A 71 -1.40 -8.45 -8.47
N ILE A 72 -2.10 -8.70 -7.38
CA ILE A 72 -1.52 -8.70 -6.03
C ILE A 72 -1.38 -10.14 -5.54
N VAL A 73 -0.16 -10.54 -5.23
CA VAL A 73 0.19 -11.87 -4.71
C VAL A 73 0.64 -11.73 -3.25
N HIS A 74 -0.05 -12.40 -2.35
CA HIS A 74 0.29 -12.46 -0.93
C HIS A 74 -0.07 -13.83 -0.35
N GLY A 75 0.42 -14.12 0.87
CA GLY A 75 0.12 -15.39 1.54
C GLY A 75 0.83 -16.61 0.95
N ASP A 76 1.77 -16.40 0.03
CA ASP A 76 2.57 -17.44 -0.61
C ASP A 76 4.05 -17.26 -0.24
N SER A 77 4.54 -18.11 0.66
CA SER A 77 5.93 -18.05 1.14
C SER A 77 6.97 -18.50 0.10
N GLU A 78 6.54 -19.11 -1.01
CA GLU A 78 7.45 -19.47 -2.11
C GLU A 78 7.71 -18.27 -3.04
N SER A 79 6.70 -17.42 -3.21
CA SER A 79 6.77 -16.26 -4.11
C SER A 79 7.18 -14.96 -3.42
N VAL A 80 6.86 -14.81 -2.13
CA VAL A 80 7.16 -13.61 -1.34
C VAL A 80 8.49 -13.78 -0.61
N ALA A 81 9.44 -12.90 -0.89
CA ALA A 81 10.80 -13.01 -0.35
C ALA A 81 10.89 -12.86 1.17
N TYR A 82 10.02 -12.04 1.77
CA TYR A 82 9.93 -11.80 3.20
C TYR A 82 8.61 -11.12 3.54
N GLY A 83 8.10 -11.32 4.77
CA GLY A 83 6.95 -10.59 5.27
C GLY A 83 6.66 -10.93 6.72
N MET A 84 6.24 -9.91 7.48
CA MET A 84 5.78 -10.06 8.86
C MET A 84 4.26 -10.19 8.95
N GLY A 85 3.56 -9.94 7.84
CA GLY A 85 2.12 -10.09 7.76
C GLY A 85 1.33 -8.84 8.19
N THR A 86 0.03 -9.05 8.43
CA THR A 86 -0.94 -8.01 8.73
C THR A 86 -1.36 -8.08 10.19
N TYR A 87 -0.99 -7.06 10.95
CA TYR A 87 -1.35 -6.83 12.35
C TYR A 87 -0.98 -5.39 12.74
N GLY A 88 -1.51 -4.87 13.83
CA GLY A 88 -1.14 -3.54 14.34
C GLY A 88 -1.29 -2.42 13.31
N SER A 89 -2.30 -2.48 12.46
CA SER A 89 -2.65 -1.46 11.46
C SER A 89 -1.45 -1.02 10.60
N ARG A 90 -0.67 -1.98 10.09
CA ARG A 90 0.61 -1.73 9.42
C ARG A 90 0.60 -1.93 7.90
N SER A 91 -0.39 -2.61 7.35
CA SER A 91 -0.32 -3.08 5.95
C SER A 91 -0.14 -1.97 4.93
N ILE A 92 -0.91 -0.88 5.01
CA ILE A 92 -0.73 0.24 4.07
C ILE A 92 0.48 1.10 4.43
N ALA A 93 0.71 1.38 5.71
CA ALA A 93 1.81 2.23 6.16
C ALA A 93 3.19 1.62 5.88
N VAL A 94 3.33 0.31 6.04
CA VAL A 94 4.62 -0.39 5.88
C VAL A 94 4.68 -1.15 4.56
N GLY A 95 3.73 -2.05 4.30
CA GLY A 95 3.66 -2.83 3.06
C GLY A 95 3.42 -1.95 1.83
N GLY A 96 2.45 -1.04 1.90
CA GLY A 96 2.19 -0.09 0.83
C GLY A 96 3.40 0.82 0.52
N SER A 97 4.10 1.29 1.56
CA SER A 97 5.33 2.08 1.38
C SER A 97 6.46 1.27 0.73
N ALA A 98 6.61 -0.02 1.06
CA ALA A 98 7.58 -0.89 0.41
C ALA A 98 7.27 -1.07 -1.10
N ILE A 99 5.99 -1.24 -1.44
CA ILE A 99 5.51 -1.31 -2.84
C ILE A 99 5.83 -0.02 -3.58
N VAL A 100 5.49 1.15 -3.01
CA VAL A 100 5.77 2.45 -3.63
C VAL A 100 7.27 2.65 -3.88
N LYS A 101 8.13 2.28 -2.92
CA LYS A 101 9.59 2.32 -3.14
C LYS A 101 10.07 1.49 -4.32
N SER A 102 9.44 0.36 -4.58
CA SER A 102 9.77 -0.46 -5.76
C SER A 102 9.26 0.17 -7.05
N ILE A 103 8.07 0.78 -7.01
CA ILE A 103 7.53 1.55 -8.14
C ILE A 103 8.44 2.73 -8.48
N ASP A 104 8.95 3.45 -7.50
CA ASP A 104 9.87 4.57 -7.73
C ASP A 104 11.13 4.12 -8.49
N LYS A 105 11.69 2.95 -8.14
CA LYS A 105 12.83 2.36 -8.88
C LYS A 105 12.45 1.98 -10.31
N ILE A 106 11.24 1.46 -10.53
CA ILE A 106 10.70 1.14 -11.87
C ILE A 106 10.60 2.42 -12.70
N VAL A 107 10.02 3.48 -12.13
CA VAL A 107 9.88 4.76 -12.82
C VAL A 107 11.24 5.37 -13.15
N GLU A 108 12.19 5.37 -12.21
CA GLU A 108 13.53 5.89 -12.46
C GLU A 108 14.29 5.10 -13.56
N LYS A 109 14.15 3.77 -13.59
CA LYS A 109 14.69 2.97 -14.69
C LYS A 109 13.93 3.25 -16.00
N GLY A 110 12.61 3.38 -15.93
CA GLY A 110 11.76 3.75 -17.07
C GLY A 110 12.14 5.08 -17.69
N LYS A 111 12.47 6.09 -16.88
CA LYS A 111 12.99 7.38 -17.36
C LYS A 111 14.28 7.22 -18.17
N LYS A 112 15.22 6.39 -17.72
CA LYS A 112 16.47 6.11 -18.44
C LYS A 112 16.21 5.43 -19.79
N ILE A 113 15.28 4.48 -19.84
CA ILE A 113 14.88 3.79 -21.07
C ILE A 113 14.22 4.78 -22.03
N ALA A 114 13.23 5.57 -21.54
CA ALA A 114 12.55 6.56 -22.35
C ALA A 114 13.50 7.65 -22.87
N ALA A 115 14.42 8.14 -22.04
CA ALA A 115 15.44 9.11 -22.41
C ALA A 115 16.29 8.61 -23.59
N HIS A 116 16.76 7.35 -23.52
CA HIS A 116 17.52 6.73 -24.61
C HIS A 116 16.72 6.66 -25.91
N ARG A 117 15.43 6.30 -25.81
CA ARG A 117 14.54 6.16 -26.98
C ARG A 117 14.11 7.50 -27.58
N LEU A 118 13.98 8.54 -26.74
CA LEU A 118 13.56 9.88 -27.14
C LEU A 118 14.75 10.82 -27.44
N GLU A 119 15.99 10.31 -27.34
CA GLU A 119 17.24 11.07 -27.55
C GLU A 119 17.29 12.30 -26.62
N ALA A 120 17.03 12.11 -25.33
CA ALA A 120 17.00 13.15 -24.29
C ALA A 120 17.85 12.76 -23.07
N SER A 121 18.07 13.69 -22.15
CA SER A 121 18.64 13.38 -20.84
C SER A 121 17.59 12.72 -19.93
N ALA A 122 17.98 11.77 -19.08
CA ALA A 122 17.08 11.18 -18.09
C ALA A 122 16.52 12.21 -17.11
N ASP A 123 17.28 13.28 -16.81
CA ASP A 123 16.86 14.38 -15.93
C ASP A 123 15.77 15.26 -16.56
N ASP A 124 15.64 15.22 -17.88
CA ASP A 124 14.62 15.94 -18.63
C ASP A 124 13.35 15.10 -18.85
N ILE A 125 13.32 13.84 -18.37
CA ILE A 125 12.12 13.00 -18.46
C ILE A 125 11.24 13.19 -17.21
N GLU A 126 10.02 13.60 -17.44
CA GLU A 126 8.94 13.58 -16.45
C GLU A 126 8.06 12.35 -16.65
N PHE A 127 7.60 11.77 -15.52
CA PHE A 127 6.63 10.68 -15.54
C PHE A 127 5.34 11.11 -14.87
N ALA A 128 4.24 11.09 -15.59
CA ALA A 128 2.91 11.38 -15.08
C ALA A 128 1.84 10.66 -15.91
N GLY A 129 0.79 10.17 -15.25
CA GLY A 129 -0.37 9.56 -15.93
C GLY A 129 0.00 8.45 -16.93
N GLY A 130 0.97 7.61 -16.59
CA GLY A 130 1.42 6.50 -17.44
C GLY A 130 2.27 6.90 -18.64
N LYS A 131 2.82 8.12 -18.66
CA LYS A 131 3.64 8.62 -19.76
C LYS A 131 4.97 9.20 -19.29
N PHE A 132 6.02 8.90 -20.03
CA PHE A 132 7.34 9.49 -19.92
C PHE A 132 7.47 10.57 -20.98
N THR A 133 7.60 11.82 -20.58
CA THR A 133 7.58 12.99 -21.49
C THR A 133 8.87 13.78 -21.34
N VAL A 134 9.47 14.23 -22.45
CA VAL A 134 10.60 15.14 -22.42
C VAL A 134 10.10 16.55 -22.09
N LYS A 135 10.59 17.14 -21.00
CA LYS A 135 10.22 18.47 -20.53
C LYS A 135 10.22 19.52 -21.62
N GLY A 136 9.15 20.29 -21.70
CA GLY A 136 9.04 21.40 -22.67
C GLY A 136 8.81 20.97 -24.13
N THR A 137 8.50 19.67 -24.38
CA THR A 137 8.24 19.15 -25.72
C THR A 137 6.97 18.27 -25.73
N ASP A 138 6.55 17.86 -26.92
CA ASP A 138 5.48 16.88 -27.16
C ASP A 138 6.01 15.43 -27.27
N LYS A 139 7.34 15.25 -27.21
CA LYS A 139 7.95 13.92 -27.26
C LYS A 139 7.63 13.12 -26.00
N SER A 140 6.96 11.99 -26.17
CA SER A 140 6.59 11.13 -25.05
C SER A 140 6.58 9.65 -25.44
N MET A 141 6.63 8.80 -24.43
CA MET A 141 6.54 7.35 -24.54
C MET A 141 5.59 6.80 -23.45
N GLY A 142 4.69 5.92 -23.82
CA GLY A 142 3.75 5.30 -22.87
C GLY A 142 4.44 4.30 -21.94
N PHE A 143 3.85 4.06 -20.76
CA PHE A 143 4.35 3.07 -19.80
C PHE A 143 4.49 1.67 -20.44
N GLY A 144 3.48 1.23 -21.22
CA GLY A 144 3.50 -0.06 -21.91
C GLY A 144 4.65 -0.19 -22.93
N ASP A 145 4.94 0.91 -23.65
CA ASP A 145 6.06 0.92 -24.63
C ASP A 145 7.41 0.84 -23.92
N VAL A 146 7.56 1.52 -22.78
CA VAL A 146 8.75 1.43 -21.93
C VAL A 146 8.88 0.03 -21.34
N ALA A 147 7.76 -0.57 -20.87
CA ALA A 147 7.73 -1.93 -20.37
C ALA A 147 8.21 -2.93 -21.42
N LEU A 148 7.66 -2.86 -22.63
CA LEU A 148 8.13 -3.71 -23.74
C LEU A 148 9.61 -3.49 -24.03
N THR A 149 10.05 -2.22 -24.14
CA THR A 149 11.43 -1.86 -24.47
C THR A 149 12.43 -2.42 -23.45
N ALA A 150 12.05 -2.47 -22.18
CA ALA A 150 12.89 -2.99 -21.10
C ALA A 150 13.30 -4.46 -21.29
N TYR A 151 12.56 -5.21 -22.12
CA TYR A 151 12.85 -6.61 -22.44
C TYR A 151 13.44 -6.82 -23.85
N VAL A 152 13.78 -5.72 -24.54
CA VAL A 152 14.36 -5.74 -25.90
C VAL A 152 15.75 -5.08 -25.88
N PRO A 153 16.80 -5.82 -25.42
CA PRO A 153 18.10 -5.23 -25.07
C PRO A 153 18.84 -4.52 -26.20
N HIS A 154 18.51 -4.76 -27.46
CA HIS A 154 19.15 -4.09 -28.58
C HIS A 154 18.64 -2.67 -28.88
N VAL A 155 17.61 -2.22 -28.17
CA VAL A 155 16.98 -0.90 -28.36
C VAL A 155 16.94 -0.04 -27.11
N TYR A 156 17.67 -0.41 -26.06
CA TYR A 156 17.75 0.38 -24.83
C TYR A 156 19.20 0.54 -24.33
N PRO A 157 19.48 1.34 -23.27
CA PRO A 157 20.82 1.61 -22.79
C PRO A 157 21.61 0.33 -22.46
N LYS A 158 22.83 0.22 -22.96
CA LYS A 158 23.66 -0.99 -22.80
C LYS A 158 24.20 -1.22 -21.39
N ASP A 159 24.17 -0.19 -20.57
CA ASP A 159 24.59 -0.18 -19.16
C ASP A 159 23.49 -0.59 -18.20
N LEU A 160 22.28 -0.84 -18.70
CA LEU A 160 21.15 -1.30 -17.89
C LEU A 160 20.91 -2.79 -18.08
N GLU A 161 20.57 -3.46 -16.99
CA GLU A 161 20.06 -4.84 -17.04
C GLU A 161 18.66 -4.90 -17.67
N PRO A 162 18.30 -5.98 -18.40
CA PRO A 162 16.95 -6.18 -18.92
C PRO A 162 15.89 -6.23 -17.81
N GLY A 163 14.64 -5.89 -18.17
CA GLY A 163 13.47 -6.02 -17.34
C GLY A 163 13.20 -4.83 -16.43
N LEU A 164 11.99 -4.84 -15.85
CA LEU A 164 11.49 -3.91 -14.83
C LEU A 164 10.99 -4.73 -13.65
N ASP A 165 11.90 -5.15 -12.79
CA ASP A 165 11.66 -6.06 -11.67
C ASP A 165 12.46 -5.57 -10.46
N PHE A 166 11.78 -5.09 -9.41
CA PHE A 166 12.44 -4.51 -8.25
C PHE A 166 11.78 -4.93 -6.93
N SER A 167 12.63 -5.25 -5.97
CA SER A 167 12.25 -5.42 -4.59
C SER A 167 12.75 -4.25 -3.73
N SER A 168 11.94 -3.82 -2.80
CA SER A 168 12.31 -2.84 -1.77
C SER A 168 11.82 -3.29 -0.42
N PHE A 169 12.64 -3.02 0.59
CA PHE A 169 12.29 -3.20 1.99
C PHE A 169 12.00 -1.83 2.60
N TYR A 170 11.01 -1.79 3.47
CA TYR A 170 10.66 -0.58 4.19
C TYR A 170 10.57 -0.85 5.69
N ASP A 171 11.43 -0.17 6.43
CA ASP A 171 11.44 -0.08 7.88
C ASP A 171 11.16 1.38 8.23
N PRO A 172 9.99 1.73 8.78
CA PRO A 172 9.65 3.11 9.08
C PRO A 172 10.49 3.65 10.25
N ALA A 173 10.75 4.95 10.23
CA ALA A 173 11.47 5.61 11.32
C ALA A 173 10.60 5.76 12.59
N ASN A 174 9.26 5.78 12.43
CA ASN A 174 8.31 5.97 13.53
C ASN A 174 6.97 5.30 13.20
N PHE A 175 6.09 5.21 14.21
CA PHE A 175 4.69 4.84 14.05
C PHE A 175 3.89 5.89 13.28
N THR A 176 2.67 5.52 12.87
CA THR A 176 1.62 6.42 12.42
C THR A 176 0.52 6.49 13.48
N PHE A 177 -0.26 7.58 13.53
CA PHE A 177 -1.17 7.84 14.63
C PHE A 177 -2.54 8.30 14.10
N PRO A 178 -3.39 7.40 13.59
CA PRO A 178 -4.80 7.72 13.36
C PRO A 178 -5.49 7.98 14.69
N PHE A 179 -6.56 8.76 14.65
CA PHE A 179 -7.32 9.13 15.84
C PHE A 179 -8.79 9.36 15.51
N GLY A 180 -9.63 9.32 16.53
CA GLY A 180 -11.05 9.52 16.33
C GLY A 180 -11.83 9.86 17.61
N CYS A 181 -13.11 10.09 17.40
CA CYS A 181 -14.09 10.32 18.44
C CYS A 181 -15.35 9.50 18.18
N HIS A 182 -15.73 8.67 19.15
CA HIS A 182 -16.91 7.82 19.06
C HIS A 182 -17.94 8.19 20.12
N ILE A 183 -19.21 8.23 19.73
CA ILE A 183 -20.35 8.54 20.60
C ILE A 183 -21.37 7.42 20.50
N ALA A 184 -21.63 6.75 21.61
CA ALA A 184 -22.70 5.77 21.75
C ALA A 184 -23.88 6.40 22.50
N ILE A 185 -25.06 6.40 21.87
CA ILE A 185 -26.33 6.83 22.51
C ILE A 185 -27.06 5.58 22.93
N VAL A 186 -27.25 5.42 24.24
CA VAL A 186 -27.86 4.23 24.82
C VAL A 186 -29.08 4.59 25.62
N GLU A 187 -30.02 3.65 25.74
CA GLU A 187 -31.15 3.66 26.66
C GLU A 187 -30.93 2.55 27.69
N VAL A 188 -31.04 2.89 28.95
CA VAL A 188 -30.91 1.94 30.08
C VAL A 188 -32.21 1.78 30.77
N ASP A 189 -32.75 0.55 30.82
CA ASP A 189 -33.90 0.20 31.65
C ASP A 189 -33.44 0.18 33.10
N LYS A 190 -34.02 1.06 33.91
CA LYS A 190 -33.61 1.23 35.31
C LYS A 190 -34.01 0.06 36.22
N GLU A 191 -35.04 -0.71 35.85
CA GLU A 191 -35.52 -1.84 36.64
C GLU A 191 -34.72 -3.10 36.37
N THR A 192 -34.37 -3.33 35.11
CA THR A 192 -33.67 -4.55 34.66
C THR A 192 -32.20 -4.37 34.42
N GLY A 193 -31.73 -3.13 34.31
CA GLY A 193 -30.34 -2.81 33.89
C GLY A 193 -30.06 -3.07 32.40
N LYS A 194 -31.09 -3.45 31.63
CA LYS A 194 -30.90 -3.74 30.19
C LYS A 194 -30.50 -2.50 29.44
N VAL A 195 -29.41 -2.63 28.63
CA VAL A 195 -28.91 -1.57 27.78
C VAL A 195 -29.34 -1.82 26.33
N VAL A 196 -29.84 -0.79 25.67
CA VAL A 196 -30.19 -0.79 24.24
C VAL A 196 -29.39 0.30 23.54
N LEU A 197 -28.57 -0.07 22.58
CA LEU A 197 -27.84 0.88 21.73
C LEU A 197 -28.83 1.49 20.73
N LYS A 198 -29.08 2.80 20.86
CA LYS A 198 -30.02 3.55 19.98
C LYS A 198 -29.31 4.10 18.75
N ARG A 199 -28.06 4.58 18.91
CA ARG A 199 -27.28 5.17 17.84
C ARG A 199 -25.79 5.11 18.20
N PHE A 200 -24.96 4.88 17.17
CA PHE A 200 -23.52 5.02 17.27
C PHE A 200 -23.03 6.02 16.22
N ILE A 201 -22.12 6.90 16.58
CA ILE A 201 -21.52 7.91 15.72
C ILE A 201 -19.99 7.73 15.83
N ALA A 202 -19.33 7.50 14.71
CA ALA A 202 -17.88 7.42 14.62
C ALA A 202 -17.38 8.54 13.71
N VAL A 203 -16.35 9.25 14.15
CA VAL A 203 -15.61 10.24 13.36
C VAL A 203 -14.14 9.89 13.52
N ASP A 204 -13.51 9.48 12.42
CA ASP A 204 -12.15 8.95 12.42
C ASP A 204 -11.28 9.68 11.38
N ASP A 205 -10.09 10.08 11.78
CA ASP A 205 -9.04 10.53 10.89
C ASP A 205 -8.08 9.36 10.59
N VAL A 206 -8.12 8.91 9.35
CA VAL A 206 -7.27 7.82 8.85
C VAL A 206 -6.21 8.32 7.86
N GLY A 207 -6.05 9.64 7.74
CA GLY A 207 -5.17 10.28 6.76
C GLY A 207 -5.74 10.21 5.33
N ASN A 208 -4.90 9.96 4.34
CA ASN A 208 -5.35 9.85 2.95
C ASN A 208 -6.16 8.58 2.71
N VAL A 209 -7.42 8.76 2.37
CA VAL A 209 -8.36 7.66 2.07
C VAL A 209 -8.06 7.11 0.67
N ILE A 210 -7.57 5.88 0.59
CA ILE A 210 -7.32 5.20 -0.70
C ILE A 210 -8.62 4.65 -1.27
N ASN A 211 -9.43 3.98 -0.43
CA ASN A 211 -10.72 3.43 -0.82
C ASN A 211 -11.77 3.71 0.28
N PRO A 212 -12.72 4.64 0.04
CA PRO A 212 -13.72 5.02 1.04
C PRO A 212 -14.56 3.84 1.53
N MET A 213 -15.00 2.96 0.63
CA MET A 213 -15.83 1.80 0.98
C MET A 213 -15.08 0.82 1.91
N ILE A 214 -13.80 0.60 1.67
CA ILE A 214 -12.97 -0.28 2.52
C ILE A 214 -12.72 0.37 3.87
N VAL A 215 -12.45 1.68 3.92
CA VAL A 215 -12.30 2.42 5.19
C VAL A 215 -13.59 2.34 6.01
N GLU A 216 -14.74 2.59 5.41
CA GLU A 216 -16.04 2.47 6.07
C GLU A 216 -16.27 1.06 6.61
N GLY A 217 -15.97 0.03 5.81
CA GLY A 217 -16.06 -1.37 6.24
C GLY A 217 -15.17 -1.70 7.43
N GLN A 218 -13.94 -1.18 7.47
CA GLN A 218 -13.01 -1.35 8.60
C GLN A 218 -13.51 -0.64 9.86
N ILE A 219 -14.05 0.57 9.75
CA ILE A 219 -14.65 1.30 10.87
C ILE A 219 -15.85 0.52 11.43
N HIS A 220 -16.76 0.07 10.57
CA HIS A 220 -17.91 -0.75 10.99
C HIS A 220 -17.46 -2.03 11.71
N GLY A 221 -16.45 -2.72 11.19
CA GLY A 221 -15.90 -3.93 11.81
C GLY A 221 -15.35 -3.67 13.20
N GLY A 222 -14.54 -2.62 13.36
CA GLY A 222 -13.98 -2.23 14.66
C GLY A 222 -15.06 -1.81 15.68
N VAL A 223 -16.04 -1.03 15.24
CA VAL A 223 -17.17 -0.60 16.09
C VAL A 223 -17.99 -1.81 16.56
N VAL A 224 -18.33 -2.74 15.66
CA VAL A 224 -19.13 -3.94 16.00
C VAL A 224 -18.38 -4.84 16.97
N GLN A 225 -17.07 -4.99 16.82
CA GLN A 225 -16.25 -5.74 17.78
C GLN A 225 -16.31 -5.10 19.18
N GLY A 226 -16.17 -3.77 19.28
CA GLY A 226 -16.28 -3.05 20.55
C GLY A 226 -17.68 -3.17 21.20
N ILE A 227 -18.75 -3.14 20.40
CA ILE A 227 -20.10 -3.38 20.86
C ILE A 227 -20.25 -4.82 21.37
N GLY A 228 -19.70 -5.80 20.64
CA GLY A 228 -19.69 -7.21 21.04
C GLY A 228 -19.07 -7.40 22.42
N GLN A 229 -17.87 -6.87 22.61
CA GLN A 229 -17.16 -6.93 23.88
C GLN A 229 -17.95 -6.26 25.02
N ALA A 230 -18.56 -5.10 24.76
CA ALA A 230 -19.25 -4.34 25.81
C ALA A 230 -20.60 -4.96 26.23
N LEU A 231 -21.32 -5.62 25.33
CA LEU A 231 -22.72 -6.04 25.56
C LEU A 231 -22.96 -7.56 25.52
N PHE A 232 -22.09 -8.34 24.88
CA PHE A 232 -22.37 -9.74 24.58
C PHE A 232 -21.25 -10.71 25.00
N GLU A 233 -20.00 -10.27 25.06
CA GLU A 233 -18.89 -11.12 25.46
C GLU A 233 -18.70 -11.03 26.97
N GLY A 234 -18.76 -12.18 27.66
CA GLY A 234 -18.45 -12.26 29.08
C GLY A 234 -16.96 -12.03 29.34
N ALA A 235 -16.64 -11.23 30.34
CA ALA A 235 -15.27 -11.02 30.80
C ALA A 235 -14.79 -12.21 31.64
#